data_75fcbf587e8bc69e2765a4ce19589ee5
#
_entry.id   75fcbf587e8bc69e2765a4ce19589ee5
#
_cell.length_a   1.000
_cell.length_b   1.000
_cell.length_c   1.000
_cell.angle_alpha   90.00
_cell.angle_beta   90.00
_cell.angle_gamma   90.00
#
_symmetry.space_group_name_H-M   'P 1'
#
loop_
_entity.id
_entity.type
_entity.pdbx_description
1 polymer ?
#
loop_
_entity_poly.entity_id
_entity_poly.type
_entity_poly.pdbx_seq_one_letter_code
_entity_poly.pdbx_strand_id
1 'polypeptide(L)'
;KEIRLVQVSSNKANQWVLDKFHIHPVDVSDDSSPIENADKFSEELKLAIQKYKISSPNVAISIPVTSAIIRVVTAPLMKDEELSKAIETNSLWENLVQLTDSLEDYSIFHQVINRNQKDNTMDILFVASKLTDINSYTSIIKNAGLNPVIIDVKCFALKSAVDQSNQLTNK
;
A
#
# COMPACT_ATOMS: atom_id res chain seq x y z
N LYS A 1 -8.48 -12.94 13.98
CA LYS A 1 -7.69 -12.40 12.84
C LYS A 1 -6.35 -13.10 12.72
N GLU A 2 -5.53 -12.74 11.72
CA GLU A 2 -4.25 -13.40 11.45
C GLU A 2 -3.20 -12.42 10.90
N ILE A 3 -1.95 -12.72 11.21
CA ILE A 3 -0.77 -12.11 10.61
C ILE A 3 -0.19 -13.10 9.61
N ARG A 4 -0.06 -12.71 8.36
CA ARG A 4 0.60 -13.49 7.32
C ARG A 4 2.02 -13.00 7.14
N LEU A 5 2.98 -13.88 7.28
CA LEU A 5 4.40 -13.62 7.19
C LEU A 5 5.00 -14.35 6.00
N VAL A 6 5.68 -13.60 5.17
CA VAL A 6 6.45 -14.12 4.03
C VAL A 6 7.87 -13.60 4.13
N GLN A 7 8.85 -14.49 4.09
CA GLN A 7 10.25 -14.11 3.95
C GLN A 7 10.75 -14.60 2.60
N VAL A 8 11.38 -13.70 1.87
CA VAL A 8 11.98 -13.98 0.57
C VAL A 8 13.45 -13.58 0.59
N SER A 9 14.24 -14.25 -0.22
CA SER A 9 15.63 -13.91 -0.48
C SER A 9 15.89 -13.84 -1.99
N SER A 10 17.04 -13.30 -2.37
CA SER A 10 17.51 -13.32 -3.76
C SER A 10 18.61 -14.38 -3.89
N ASN A 11 18.49 -15.26 -4.88
CA ASN A 11 19.55 -16.21 -5.21
C ASN A 11 20.66 -15.56 -6.06
N LYS A 12 21.70 -16.33 -6.36
CA LYS A 12 22.86 -15.85 -7.17
C LYS A 12 22.47 -15.40 -8.59
N ALA A 13 21.33 -15.80 -9.10
CA ALA A 13 20.79 -15.41 -10.40
C ALA A 13 19.81 -14.22 -10.30
N ASN A 14 19.77 -13.50 -9.17
CA ASN A 14 18.84 -12.41 -8.87
C ASN A 14 17.36 -12.81 -8.98
N GLN A 15 17.03 -14.08 -8.74
CA GLN A 15 15.65 -14.55 -8.69
C GLN A 15 15.19 -14.59 -7.26
N TRP A 16 13.93 -14.22 -7.04
CA TRP A 16 13.27 -14.31 -5.72
C TRP A 16 13.03 -15.76 -5.34
N VAL A 17 13.38 -16.09 -4.12
CA VAL A 17 13.16 -17.42 -3.51
C VAL A 17 12.29 -17.23 -2.27
N LEU A 18 11.24 -18.03 -2.17
CA LEU A 18 10.41 -18.08 -0.97
C LEU A 18 11.14 -18.90 0.11
N ASP A 19 11.60 -18.23 1.16
CA ASP A 19 12.28 -18.90 2.29
C ASP A 19 11.28 -19.40 3.32
N LYS A 20 10.27 -18.58 3.66
CA LYS A 20 9.29 -18.88 4.71
C LYS A 20 7.92 -18.32 4.36
N PHE A 21 6.90 -19.09 4.74
CA PHE A 21 5.51 -18.65 4.74
C PHE A 21 4.82 -19.16 6.01
N HIS A 22 4.24 -18.23 6.77
CA HIS A 22 3.54 -18.59 8.01
C HIS A 22 2.27 -17.76 8.17
N ILE A 23 1.28 -18.36 8.82
CA ILE A 23 0.07 -17.70 9.28
C ILE A 23 0.07 -17.77 10.80
N HIS A 24 -0.01 -16.62 11.45
CA HIS A 24 -0.06 -16.50 12.89
C HIS A 24 -1.42 -15.95 13.32
N PRO A 25 -2.21 -16.70 14.10
CA PRO A 25 -3.51 -16.25 14.57
C PRO A 25 -3.35 -15.13 15.59
N VAL A 26 -4.27 -14.17 15.55
CA VAL A 26 -4.38 -13.08 16.53
C VAL A 26 -5.78 -13.12 17.10
N ASP A 27 -5.87 -13.32 18.42
CA ASP A 27 -7.14 -13.40 19.14
C ASP A 27 -7.70 -11.98 19.40
N VAL A 28 -8.43 -11.49 18.42
CA VAL A 28 -9.19 -10.23 18.45
C VAL A 28 -10.48 -10.40 17.68
N SER A 29 -11.47 -9.53 17.96
CA SER A 29 -12.76 -9.52 17.24
C SER A 29 -12.57 -9.40 15.72
N ASP A 30 -13.38 -10.13 14.97
CA ASP A 30 -13.35 -10.10 13.50
C ASP A 30 -13.75 -8.73 12.93
N ASP A 31 -14.51 -7.94 13.67
CA ASP A 31 -14.97 -6.61 13.26
C ASP A 31 -13.96 -5.50 13.56
N SER A 32 -12.96 -5.76 14.42
CA SER A 32 -11.96 -4.77 14.81
C SER A 32 -10.84 -4.62 13.79
N SER A 33 -10.30 -3.41 13.62
CA SER A 33 -9.15 -3.18 12.77
C SER A 33 -7.82 -3.48 13.49
N PRO A 34 -6.71 -3.76 12.77
CA PRO A 34 -5.38 -3.85 13.40
C PRO A 34 -4.97 -2.57 14.12
N ILE A 35 -5.42 -1.41 13.66
CA ILE A 35 -5.11 -0.11 14.26
C ILE A 35 -5.77 0.03 15.64
N GLU A 36 -7.03 -0.43 15.77
CA GLU A 36 -7.76 -0.41 17.06
C GLU A 36 -7.14 -1.35 18.11
N ASN A 37 -6.39 -2.35 17.67
CA ASN A 37 -5.72 -3.33 18.52
C ASN A 37 -4.20 -3.31 18.33
N ALA A 38 -3.61 -2.11 18.13
CA ALA A 38 -2.22 -1.94 17.74
C ALA A 38 -1.22 -2.63 18.68
N ASP A 39 -1.41 -2.53 19.99
CA ASP A 39 -0.54 -3.16 20.99
C ASP A 39 -0.60 -4.68 20.86
N LYS A 40 -1.81 -5.24 20.77
CA LYS A 40 -1.99 -6.69 20.59
C LYS A 40 -1.34 -7.21 19.31
N PHE A 41 -1.53 -6.49 18.18
CA PHE A 41 -0.88 -6.87 16.93
C PHE A 41 0.64 -6.73 16.98
N SER A 42 1.17 -5.74 17.69
CA SER A 42 2.62 -5.56 17.89
C SER A 42 3.22 -6.71 18.70
N GLU A 43 2.57 -7.12 19.79
CA GLU A 43 2.98 -8.23 20.63
C GLU A 43 2.94 -9.57 19.87
N GLU A 44 1.82 -9.86 19.19
CA GLU A 44 1.66 -11.09 18.43
C GLU A 44 2.62 -11.16 17.25
N LEU A 45 2.89 -10.03 16.58
CA LEU A 45 3.90 -9.97 15.53
C LEU A 45 5.29 -10.26 16.07
N LYS A 46 5.65 -9.71 17.23
CA LYS A 46 6.94 -9.99 17.90
C LYS A 46 7.07 -11.47 18.25
N LEU A 47 6.01 -12.08 18.81
CA LEU A 47 5.98 -13.50 19.07
C LEU A 47 6.12 -14.34 17.80
N ALA A 48 5.43 -13.98 16.73
CA ALA A 48 5.51 -14.66 15.45
C ALA A 48 6.92 -14.58 14.83
N ILE A 49 7.58 -13.41 14.88
CA ILE A 49 8.96 -13.23 14.42
C ILE A 49 9.90 -14.21 15.14
N GLN A 50 9.79 -14.31 16.47
CA GLN A 50 10.60 -15.20 17.28
C GLN A 50 10.29 -16.67 17.00
N LYS A 51 9.01 -17.04 17.01
CA LYS A 51 8.53 -18.42 16.80
C LYS A 51 8.95 -18.97 15.44
N TYR A 52 8.81 -18.18 14.39
CA TYR A 52 9.12 -18.59 13.03
C TYR A 52 10.53 -18.22 12.58
N LYS A 53 11.33 -17.66 13.48
CA LYS A 53 12.75 -17.27 13.24
C LYS A 53 12.89 -16.39 12.01
N ILE A 54 12.04 -15.37 11.86
CA ILE A 54 12.16 -14.38 10.79
C ILE A 54 13.47 -13.60 11.01
N SER A 55 14.30 -13.53 9.99
CA SER A 55 15.66 -13.00 10.11
C SER A 55 15.84 -11.62 9.43
N SER A 56 14.94 -11.26 8.49
CA SER A 56 15.01 -9.94 7.84
C SER A 56 14.44 -8.86 8.77
N PRO A 57 15.18 -7.80 9.07
CA PRO A 57 14.65 -6.66 9.81
C PRO A 57 13.78 -5.74 8.95
N ASN A 58 14.01 -5.71 7.63
CA ASN A 58 13.26 -4.86 6.70
C ASN A 58 12.02 -5.58 6.19
N VAL A 59 10.89 -4.88 6.21
CA VAL A 59 9.61 -5.46 5.78
C VAL A 59 8.85 -4.54 4.84
N ALA A 60 8.16 -5.14 3.88
CA ALA A 60 7.08 -4.53 3.16
C ALA A 60 5.76 -4.93 3.83
N ILE A 61 4.85 -3.99 4.00
CA ILE A 61 3.52 -4.24 4.55
C ILE A 61 2.44 -3.92 3.53
N SER A 62 1.38 -4.71 3.56
CA SER A 62 0.20 -4.52 2.71
C SER A 62 -0.98 -4.15 3.60
N ILE A 63 -1.45 -2.91 3.48
CA ILE A 63 -2.59 -2.40 4.23
C ILE A 63 -3.92 -2.74 3.55
N PRO A 64 -5.04 -2.81 4.32
CA PRO A 64 -6.36 -3.06 3.74
C PRO A 64 -6.79 -1.99 2.74
N VAL A 65 -7.59 -2.38 1.75
CA VAL A 65 -8.19 -1.44 0.77
C VAL A 65 -9.06 -0.38 1.45
N THR A 66 -9.67 -0.73 2.59
CA THR A 66 -10.48 0.19 3.41
C THR A 66 -9.68 1.33 4.05
N SER A 67 -8.35 1.21 4.12
CA SER A 67 -7.45 2.28 4.59
C SER A 67 -6.97 3.19 3.44
N ALA A 68 -7.54 3.04 2.25
CA ALA A 68 -7.18 3.87 1.10
C ALA A 68 -8.41 4.33 0.32
N ILE A 69 -8.35 5.54 -0.20
CA ILE A 69 -9.29 6.07 -1.19
C ILE A 69 -8.67 5.82 -2.56
N ILE A 70 -9.35 5.04 -3.40
CA ILE A 70 -8.88 4.70 -4.73
C ILE A 70 -9.92 5.17 -5.73
N ARG A 71 -9.55 6.02 -6.65
CA ARG A 71 -10.44 6.59 -7.68
C ARG A 71 -9.71 6.71 -9.02
N VAL A 72 -10.47 6.59 -10.09
CA VAL A 72 -10.06 7.07 -11.41
C VAL A 72 -10.77 8.39 -11.63
N VAL A 73 -10.01 9.44 -11.88
CA VAL A 73 -10.50 10.79 -12.14
C VAL A 73 -10.14 11.20 -13.56
N THR A 74 -11.07 11.88 -14.23
CA THR A 74 -10.83 12.41 -15.57
C THR A 74 -10.47 13.90 -15.47
N ALA A 75 -9.33 14.26 -16.02
CA ALA A 75 -8.80 15.63 -16.07
C ALA A 75 -8.67 16.11 -17.53
N PRO A 76 -8.55 17.41 -17.79
CA PRO A 76 -8.11 17.92 -19.09
C PRO A 76 -6.76 17.32 -19.48
N LEU A 77 -6.54 17.11 -20.78
CA LEU A 77 -5.27 16.60 -21.27
C LEU A 77 -4.15 17.61 -20.99
N MET A 78 -3.13 17.19 -20.27
CA MET A 78 -1.97 17.99 -19.89
C MET A 78 -0.68 17.28 -20.29
N LYS A 79 0.37 18.06 -20.55
CA LYS A 79 1.73 17.55 -20.64
C LYS A 79 2.24 17.19 -19.23
N ASP A 80 3.28 16.36 -19.15
CA ASP A 80 3.81 15.89 -17.86
C ASP A 80 4.29 17.04 -16.96
N GLU A 81 4.87 18.10 -17.54
CA GLU A 81 5.30 19.30 -16.81
C GLU A 81 4.12 20.11 -16.23
N GLU A 82 3.02 20.21 -16.98
CA GLU A 82 1.81 20.90 -16.55
C GLU A 82 1.11 20.09 -15.42
N LEU A 83 1.03 18.77 -15.61
CA LEU A 83 0.49 17.86 -14.61
C LEU A 83 1.29 17.94 -13.31
N SER A 84 2.62 17.89 -13.37
CA SER A 84 3.49 18.00 -12.20
C SER A 84 3.22 19.29 -11.41
N LYS A 85 3.14 20.43 -12.09
CA LYS A 85 2.83 21.71 -11.46
C LYS A 85 1.44 21.74 -10.82
N ALA A 86 0.42 21.20 -11.50
CA ALA A 86 -0.94 21.16 -10.98
C ALA A 86 -1.05 20.26 -9.74
N ILE A 87 -0.22 19.21 -9.64
CA ILE A 87 -0.11 18.33 -8.48
C ILE A 87 0.63 19.01 -7.33
N GLU A 88 1.78 19.64 -7.61
CA GLU A 88 2.58 20.35 -6.60
C GLU A 88 1.79 21.46 -5.88
N THR A 89 0.89 22.12 -6.58
CA THR A 89 0.01 23.17 -6.02
C THR A 89 -1.26 22.63 -5.40
N ASN A 90 -1.48 21.31 -5.38
CA ASN A 90 -2.71 20.62 -4.96
C ASN A 90 -3.98 21.01 -5.74
N SER A 91 -3.89 21.99 -6.65
CA SER A 91 -5.04 22.54 -7.38
C SER A 91 -5.80 21.49 -8.21
N LEU A 92 -5.09 20.45 -8.68
CA LEU A 92 -5.70 19.36 -9.42
C LEU A 92 -6.64 18.54 -8.53
N TRP A 93 -6.18 18.17 -7.34
CA TRP A 93 -6.90 17.29 -6.44
C TRP A 93 -8.08 17.97 -5.76
N GLU A 94 -7.93 19.26 -5.39
CA GLU A 94 -9.02 20.07 -4.81
C GLU A 94 -10.24 20.14 -5.74
N ASN A 95 -10.01 20.17 -7.05
CA ASN A 95 -11.08 20.24 -8.04
C ASN A 95 -11.67 18.87 -8.41
N LEU A 96 -10.87 17.79 -8.36
CA LEU A 96 -11.27 16.47 -8.88
C LEU A 96 -11.65 15.48 -7.79
N VAL A 97 -11.19 15.68 -6.56
CA VAL A 97 -11.39 14.70 -5.47
C VAL A 97 -11.97 15.41 -4.25
N GLN A 98 -13.17 14.99 -3.84
CA GLN A 98 -13.75 15.44 -2.57
C GLN A 98 -13.25 14.51 -1.47
N LEU A 99 -12.37 15.02 -0.61
CA LEU A 99 -11.92 14.37 0.62
C LEU A 99 -12.65 14.96 1.81
N THR A 100 -12.74 14.21 2.90
CA THR A 100 -13.38 14.66 4.15
C THR A 100 -12.48 15.57 4.98
N ASP A 101 -11.17 15.41 4.81
CA ASP A 101 -10.13 16.12 5.57
C ASP A 101 -9.23 16.88 4.58
N SER A 102 -8.27 17.66 5.09
CA SER A 102 -7.30 18.37 4.26
C SER A 102 -6.43 17.40 3.46
N LEU A 103 -6.05 17.79 2.24
CA LEU A 103 -5.11 17.02 1.41
C LEU A 103 -3.78 16.74 2.14
N GLU A 104 -3.36 17.64 3.02
CA GLU A 104 -2.13 17.52 3.82
C GLU A 104 -2.20 16.35 4.83
N ASP A 105 -3.40 15.88 5.19
CA ASP A 105 -3.60 14.74 6.08
C ASP A 105 -3.44 13.40 5.37
N TYR A 106 -3.18 13.41 4.06
CA TYR A 106 -3.07 12.19 3.26
C TYR A 106 -1.70 12.05 2.61
N SER A 107 -1.25 10.81 2.50
CA SER A 107 -0.24 10.42 1.53
C SER A 107 -0.92 10.11 0.21
N ILE A 108 -0.57 10.84 -0.84
CA ILE A 108 -1.20 10.74 -2.16
C ILE A 108 -0.23 10.12 -3.15
N PHE A 109 -0.72 9.12 -3.89
CA PHE A 109 -0.08 8.54 -5.06
C PHE A 109 -0.99 8.74 -6.28
N HIS A 110 -0.41 8.95 -7.44
CA HIS A 110 -1.15 9.07 -8.69
C HIS A 110 -0.42 8.37 -9.85
N GLN A 111 -1.18 7.97 -10.85
CA GLN A 111 -0.65 7.43 -12.10
C GLN A 111 -1.57 7.78 -13.26
N VAL A 112 -1.04 8.33 -14.32
CA VAL A 112 -1.79 8.48 -15.58
C VAL A 112 -1.99 7.11 -16.20
N ILE A 113 -3.24 6.71 -16.37
CA ILE A 113 -3.61 5.39 -16.93
C ILE A 113 -4.05 5.46 -18.39
N ASN A 114 -4.53 6.63 -18.83
CA ASN A 114 -4.96 6.83 -20.21
C ASN A 114 -4.83 8.30 -20.61
N ARG A 115 -4.56 8.54 -21.92
CA ARG A 115 -4.58 9.88 -22.53
C ARG A 115 -5.42 9.81 -23.80
N ASN A 116 -6.56 10.51 -23.80
CA ASN A 116 -7.48 10.56 -24.92
C ASN A 116 -7.30 11.87 -25.72
N GLN A 117 -6.59 11.78 -26.83
CA GLN A 117 -6.33 12.93 -27.69
C GLN A 117 -7.59 13.48 -28.37
N LYS A 118 -8.59 12.61 -28.63
CA LYS A 118 -9.82 13.02 -29.33
C LYS A 118 -10.71 13.90 -28.45
N ASP A 119 -10.84 13.52 -27.18
CA ASP A 119 -11.69 14.20 -26.21
C ASP A 119 -10.94 15.24 -25.39
N ASN A 120 -9.64 15.40 -25.65
CA ASN A 120 -8.75 16.28 -24.93
C ASN A 120 -8.78 16.06 -23.39
N THR A 121 -8.82 14.77 -23.00
CA THR A 121 -8.88 14.34 -21.59
C THR A 121 -7.80 13.33 -21.25
N MET A 122 -7.57 13.12 -19.96
CA MET A 122 -6.73 12.06 -19.44
C MET A 122 -7.34 11.45 -18.19
N ASP A 123 -7.15 10.15 -18.00
CA ASP A 123 -7.59 9.44 -16.82
C ASP A 123 -6.41 9.20 -15.89
N ILE A 124 -6.60 9.56 -14.63
CA ILE A 124 -5.57 9.48 -13.60
C ILE A 124 -6.09 8.57 -12.49
N LEU A 125 -5.33 7.54 -12.17
CA LEU A 125 -5.51 6.79 -10.94
C LEU A 125 -5.05 7.66 -9.78
N PHE A 126 -5.95 7.92 -8.84
CA PHE A 126 -5.71 8.62 -7.59
C PHE A 126 -5.81 7.63 -6.44
N VAL A 127 -4.82 7.62 -5.58
CA VAL A 127 -4.79 6.80 -4.37
C VAL A 127 -4.36 7.67 -3.20
N ALA A 128 -5.16 7.71 -2.16
CA ALA A 128 -4.85 8.46 -0.94
C ALA A 128 -5.07 7.59 0.30
N SER A 129 -4.17 7.67 1.26
CA SER A 129 -4.32 7.04 2.57
C SER A 129 -4.01 8.06 3.67
N LYS A 130 -4.79 8.05 4.76
CA LYS A 130 -4.57 8.97 5.87
C LYS A 130 -3.19 8.73 6.48
N LEU A 131 -2.46 9.80 6.74
CA LEU A 131 -1.16 9.73 7.40
C LEU A 131 -1.27 9.12 8.80
N THR A 132 -2.38 9.34 9.50
CA THR A 132 -2.68 8.71 10.79
C THR A 132 -2.72 7.19 10.70
N ASP A 133 -3.35 6.64 9.66
CA ASP A 133 -3.43 5.20 9.45
C ASP A 133 -2.06 4.61 9.09
N ILE A 134 -1.35 5.27 8.16
CA ILE A 134 0.03 4.89 7.78
C ILE A 134 0.94 4.86 9.00
N ASN A 135 0.87 5.90 9.85
CA ASN A 135 1.67 6.00 11.06
C ASN A 135 1.30 4.90 12.07
N SER A 136 0.02 4.57 12.21
CA SER A 136 -0.45 3.50 13.09
C SER A 136 0.07 2.13 12.65
N TYR A 137 -0.06 1.78 11.37
CA TYR A 137 0.52 0.55 10.83
C TYR A 137 2.04 0.51 10.96
N THR A 138 2.71 1.63 10.68
CA THR A 138 4.17 1.77 10.86
C THR A 138 4.59 1.54 12.32
N SER A 139 3.82 2.06 13.26
CA SER A 139 4.10 1.90 14.70
C SER A 139 3.95 0.45 15.15
N ILE A 140 2.93 -0.27 14.70
CA ILE A 140 2.75 -1.70 14.97
C ILE A 140 4.02 -2.48 14.57
N ILE A 141 4.52 -2.21 13.37
CA ILE A 141 5.71 -2.89 12.83
C ILE A 141 6.97 -2.54 13.62
N LYS A 142 7.17 -1.24 13.91
CA LYS A 142 8.34 -0.76 14.68
C LYS A 142 8.35 -1.29 16.10
N ASN A 143 7.20 -1.32 16.77
CA ASN A 143 7.04 -1.85 18.13
C ASN A 143 7.35 -3.36 18.20
N ALA A 144 7.13 -4.08 17.10
CA ALA A 144 7.53 -5.49 16.99
C ALA A 144 9.03 -5.69 16.71
N GLY A 145 9.79 -4.60 16.52
CA GLY A 145 11.25 -4.64 16.28
C GLY A 145 11.64 -4.75 14.81
N LEU A 146 10.72 -4.46 13.88
CA LEU A 146 10.98 -4.47 12.44
C LEU A 146 11.06 -3.04 11.86
N ASN A 147 11.68 -2.92 10.69
CA ASN A 147 11.82 -1.67 9.95
C ASN A 147 10.90 -1.70 8.72
N PRO A 148 9.77 -0.97 8.71
CA PRO A 148 8.90 -0.87 7.54
C PRO A 148 9.56 0.01 6.47
N VAL A 149 9.89 -0.58 5.33
CA VAL A 149 10.55 0.10 4.20
C VAL A 149 9.58 0.37 3.04
N ILE A 150 8.51 -0.41 2.95
CA ILE A 150 7.46 -0.25 1.93
C ILE A 150 6.10 -0.42 2.61
N ILE A 151 5.18 0.47 2.27
CA ILE A 151 3.75 0.34 2.57
C ILE A 151 3.01 0.37 1.24
N ASP A 152 2.22 -0.66 0.97
CA ASP A 152 1.42 -0.76 -0.24
C ASP A 152 -0.03 -1.12 0.09
N VAL A 153 -0.95 -0.80 -0.78
CA VAL A 153 -2.35 -1.20 -0.61
C VAL A 153 -2.56 -2.60 -1.18
N LYS A 154 -3.27 -3.45 -0.46
CA LYS A 154 -3.44 -4.89 -0.76
C LYS A 154 -3.83 -5.19 -2.21
N CYS A 155 -4.67 -4.38 -2.84
CA CYS A 155 -5.09 -4.61 -4.23
C CYS A 155 -3.93 -4.42 -5.22
N PHE A 156 -3.02 -3.46 -5.00
CA PHE A 156 -1.86 -3.24 -5.87
C PHE A 156 -0.78 -4.29 -5.66
N ALA A 157 -0.53 -4.68 -4.40
CA ALA A 157 0.35 -5.80 -4.09
C ALA A 157 -0.13 -7.10 -4.76
N LEU A 158 -1.45 -7.38 -4.72
CA LEU A 158 -2.04 -8.53 -5.39
C LEU A 158 -1.92 -8.43 -6.92
N LYS A 159 -2.22 -7.25 -7.49
CA LYS A 159 -2.04 -7.00 -8.93
C LYS A 159 -0.60 -7.28 -9.34
N SER A 160 0.37 -6.73 -8.63
CA SER A 160 1.79 -6.93 -8.92
C SER A 160 2.18 -8.42 -8.89
N ALA A 161 1.66 -9.19 -7.93
CA ALA A 161 1.91 -10.62 -7.85
C ALA A 161 1.33 -11.39 -9.04
N VAL A 162 0.12 -11.03 -9.49
CA VAL A 162 -0.52 -11.65 -10.66
C VAL A 162 0.19 -11.28 -11.95
N ASP A 163 0.61 -10.01 -12.12
CA ASP A 163 1.40 -9.56 -13.27
C ASP A 163 2.73 -10.33 -13.37
N GLN A 164 3.41 -10.53 -12.25
CA GLN A 164 4.64 -11.32 -12.16
C GLN A 164 4.44 -12.78 -12.59
N SER A 165 3.26 -13.34 -12.38
CA SER A 165 2.94 -14.71 -12.80
C SER A 165 2.58 -14.85 -14.28
N ASN A 166 2.67 -13.77 -15.07
CA ASN A 166 2.29 -13.70 -16.50
C ASN A 166 0.85 -14.09 -16.81
N GLN A 167 -0.04 -14.08 -15.82
CA GLN A 167 -1.44 -14.43 -16.02
C GLN A 167 -2.30 -13.27 -16.53
N LEU A 168 -1.81 -12.03 -16.49
CA LEU A 168 -2.52 -10.83 -16.94
C LEU A 168 -1.98 -10.21 -18.24
N THR A 169 -0.87 -10.68 -18.78
CA THR A 169 -0.18 -10.06 -19.93
C THR A 169 -0.80 -10.33 -21.29
N ASN A 170 -1.93 -11.02 -21.36
CA ASN A 170 -2.58 -11.39 -22.63
C ASN A 170 -4.05 -10.93 -22.72
N LYS A 171 -4.34 -9.67 -22.38
CA LYS A 171 -5.63 -9.07 -22.71
C LYS A 171 -5.48 -7.64 -23.20
#